data_51b5b1fca8723575da4fa08e0d045c76
#
_entry.id   51b5b1fca8723575da4fa08e0d045c76
#
_cell.length_a   1.000
_cell.length_b   1.000
_cell.length_c   1.000
_cell.angle_alpha   90.00
_cell.angle_beta   90.00
_cell.angle_gamma   90.00
#
_symmetry.space_group_name_H-M   'P 1'
#
loop_
_entity.id
_entity.type
_entity.pdbx_description
1 polymer ?
#
loop_
_entity_poly.entity_id
_entity_poly.type
_entity_poly.pdbx_seq_one_letter_code
_entity_poly.pdbx_strand_id
1 'polypeptide(L)'
;MEQTERQLFSLLSEITPLYEAPMREARARQDALAKPPGSLGLLEDLSIQLAGITGHVKNEVTRTRIYVLAADNGVVCEGVSSAPQSVTRAQAINLTRGLTGASCLAKHFGDELIVVDMGIALPYACPEIVNRSLGKGTANIAAGPAMARKTAVRGILTGMELAARAKQDGVQILGVGEMGIGNTTTSSAVLCALSGEPVEAVTGRGGGLTDAAFLKKKQVIEQALTVNAPDKNDPIDILHKAGGFDLCAMTGVFLGAAHERLPVVVDGFISVVAALCAARLCGAAKGYFIGSHVSYERGYEIAARLLGLKPCLQLGMRLGEGSGCPLAFRVVEAACAVMNTMATFPEAAIDDGYLDEIRQGDKFTVKGTEQ
;
A
#
# COMPACT_ATOMS: atom_id res chain seq x y z
N MET A 1 -5.56 -24.38 14.72
CA MET A 1 -5.31 -22.92 14.59
C MET A 1 -4.71 -22.41 15.88
N GLU A 2 -3.54 -21.79 15.85
CA GLU A 2 -2.85 -21.23 17.02
C GLU A 2 -3.59 -20.01 17.61
N GLN A 3 -3.29 -19.66 18.87
CA GLN A 3 -3.97 -18.56 19.56
C GLN A 3 -3.82 -17.20 18.83
N THR A 4 -2.62 -16.90 18.35
CA THR A 4 -2.33 -15.66 17.57
C THR A 4 -3.10 -15.59 16.27
N GLU A 5 -3.27 -16.72 15.61
CA GLU A 5 -4.04 -16.80 14.36
C GLU A 5 -5.54 -16.63 14.62
N ARG A 6 -6.07 -17.17 15.71
CA ARG A 6 -7.46 -16.91 16.14
C ARG A 6 -7.69 -15.43 16.44
N GLN A 7 -6.73 -14.77 17.11
CA GLN A 7 -6.78 -13.32 17.36
C GLN A 7 -6.84 -12.54 16.03
N LEU A 8 -5.99 -12.87 15.06
CA LEU A 8 -6.01 -12.22 13.74
C LEU A 8 -7.38 -12.36 13.09
N PHE A 9 -7.93 -13.57 12.97
CA PHE A 9 -9.22 -13.78 12.33
C PHE A 9 -10.38 -13.12 13.09
N SER A 10 -10.32 -13.00 14.42
CA SER A 10 -11.27 -12.20 15.18
C SER A 10 -11.27 -10.74 14.74
N LEU A 11 -10.08 -10.10 14.67
CA LEU A 11 -9.95 -8.71 14.22
C LEU A 11 -10.39 -8.54 12.76
N LEU A 12 -10.07 -9.49 11.88
CA LEU A 12 -10.51 -9.43 10.47
C LEU A 12 -12.04 -9.47 10.33
N SER A 13 -12.73 -10.19 11.21
CA SER A 13 -14.21 -10.26 11.19
C SER A 13 -14.89 -8.95 11.59
N GLU A 14 -14.18 -8.03 12.23
CA GLU A 14 -14.66 -6.71 12.63
C GLU A 14 -14.51 -5.66 11.51
N ILE A 15 -13.74 -5.94 10.45
CA ILE A 15 -13.57 -5.05 9.32
C ILE A 15 -14.85 -5.02 8.49
N THR A 16 -15.47 -3.85 8.39
CA THR A 16 -16.73 -3.65 7.68
C THR A 16 -16.52 -2.93 6.33
N PRO A 17 -17.43 -3.09 5.37
CA PRO A 17 -17.45 -2.26 4.16
C PRO A 17 -17.58 -0.76 4.45
N LEU A 18 -17.38 0.05 3.43
CA LEU A 18 -17.59 1.49 3.49
C LEU A 18 -19.05 1.83 3.79
N TYR A 19 -19.27 2.98 4.42
CA TYR A 19 -20.62 3.48 4.69
C TYR A 19 -21.30 4.00 3.41
N GLU A 20 -22.32 3.31 2.94
CA GLU A 20 -23.01 3.66 1.70
C GLU A 20 -23.81 4.99 1.77
N ALA A 21 -24.43 5.29 2.91
CA ALA A 21 -25.23 6.51 3.05
C ALA A 21 -24.37 7.77 2.90
N PRO A 22 -23.23 7.94 3.63
CA PRO A 22 -22.32 9.06 3.41
C PRO A 22 -21.75 9.15 2.00
N MET A 23 -21.51 8.00 1.34
CA MET A 23 -21.08 7.98 -0.06
C MET A 23 -22.14 8.52 -1.00
N ARG A 24 -23.41 8.18 -0.80
CA ARG A 24 -24.53 8.73 -1.60
C ARG A 24 -24.68 10.25 -1.39
N GLU A 25 -24.58 10.70 -0.14
CA GLU A 25 -24.64 12.13 0.19
C GLU A 25 -23.46 12.91 -0.41
N ALA A 26 -22.25 12.34 -0.32
CA ALA A 26 -21.06 12.94 -0.93
C ALA A 26 -21.19 13.03 -2.45
N ARG A 27 -21.75 12.02 -3.11
CA ARG A 27 -22.01 12.03 -4.56
C ARG A 27 -23.03 13.12 -4.90
N ALA A 28 -24.14 13.20 -4.18
CA ALA A 28 -25.15 14.23 -4.39
C ALA A 28 -24.55 15.64 -4.22
N ARG A 29 -23.66 15.83 -3.23
CA ARG A 29 -22.96 17.11 -3.09
C ARG A 29 -22.02 17.39 -4.26
N GLN A 30 -21.23 16.41 -4.74
CA GLN A 30 -20.36 16.57 -5.92
C GLN A 30 -21.16 16.98 -7.17
N ASP A 31 -22.36 16.41 -7.35
CA ASP A 31 -23.25 16.72 -8.48
C ASP A 31 -23.88 18.13 -8.34
N ALA A 32 -24.01 18.65 -7.12
CA ALA A 32 -24.52 19.99 -6.86
C ALA A 32 -23.48 21.11 -6.94
N LEU A 33 -22.17 20.79 -6.94
CA LEU A 33 -21.10 21.79 -7.05
C LEU A 33 -21.13 22.47 -8.41
N ALA A 34 -20.80 23.78 -8.45
CA ALA A 34 -20.83 24.63 -9.65
C ALA A 34 -19.77 24.23 -10.70
N LYS A 35 -19.89 23.03 -11.24
CA LYS A 35 -19.02 22.42 -12.25
C LYS A 35 -19.79 21.40 -13.09
N PRO A 36 -19.33 21.07 -14.30
CA PRO A 36 -19.90 19.94 -15.04
C PRO A 36 -19.75 18.63 -14.23
N PRO A 37 -20.79 17.77 -14.19
CA PRO A 37 -20.72 16.50 -13.47
C PRO A 37 -19.53 15.64 -13.92
N GLY A 38 -18.78 15.06 -12.97
CA GLY A 38 -17.63 14.21 -13.24
C GLY A 38 -16.38 14.92 -13.73
N SER A 39 -16.38 16.27 -13.87
CA SER A 39 -15.27 17.02 -14.49
C SER A 39 -13.96 17.02 -13.71
N LEU A 40 -13.99 16.69 -12.42
CA LEU A 40 -12.78 16.54 -11.57
C LEU A 40 -12.33 15.08 -11.44
N GLY A 41 -13.05 14.14 -12.07
CA GLY A 41 -12.62 12.74 -12.18
C GLY A 41 -12.26 12.11 -10.83
N LEU A 42 -11.01 11.65 -10.70
CA LEU A 42 -10.54 10.94 -9.51
C LEU A 42 -10.66 11.74 -8.21
N LEU A 43 -10.59 13.07 -8.23
CA LEU A 43 -10.78 13.89 -7.02
C LEU A 43 -12.20 13.74 -6.46
N GLU A 44 -13.21 13.59 -7.33
CA GLU A 44 -14.58 13.30 -6.92
C GLU A 44 -14.69 11.92 -6.29
N ASP A 45 -14.12 10.89 -6.96
CA ASP A 45 -14.12 9.51 -6.46
C ASP A 45 -13.44 9.41 -5.08
N LEU A 46 -12.30 10.09 -4.88
CA LEU A 46 -11.57 10.11 -3.61
C LEU A 46 -12.39 10.75 -2.49
N SER A 47 -13.06 11.87 -2.76
CA SER A 47 -13.89 12.53 -1.75
C SER A 47 -15.09 11.67 -1.33
N ILE A 48 -15.69 10.94 -2.28
CA ILE A 48 -16.79 9.99 -2.03
C ILE A 48 -16.26 8.77 -1.25
N GLN A 49 -15.08 8.25 -1.61
CA GLN A 49 -14.45 7.15 -0.88
C GLN A 49 -14.15 7.54 0.56
N LEU A 50 -13.58 8.73 0.80
CA LEU A 50 -13.35 9.24 2.15
C LEU A 50 -14.64 9.34 2.97
N ALA A 51 -15.74 9.80 2.37
CA ALA A 51 -17.01 9.83 3.05
C ALA A 51 -17.47 8.43 3.47
N GLY A 52 -17.27 7.43 2.62
CA GLY A 52 -17.55 6.02 2.95
C GLY A 52 -16.64 5.45 4.05
N ILE A 53 -15.37 5.87 4.11
CA ILE A 53 -14.43 5.44 5.13
C ILE A 53 -14.78 6.04 6.48
N THR A 54 -14.96 7.35 6.55
CA THR A 54 -15.08 8.12 7.80
C THR A 54 -16.50 8.24 8.33
N GLY A 55 -17.50 8.10 7.45
CA GLY A 55 -18.91 8.38 7.77
C GLY A 55 -19.28 9.86 7.64
N HIS A 56 -18.39 10.72 7.15
CA HIS A 56 -18.59 12.16 7.02
C HIS A 56 -18.45 12.62 5.58
N VAL A 57 -19.40 13.41 5.07
CA VAL A 57 -19.37 13.96 3.70
C VAL A 57 -18.18 14.91 3.51
N LYS A 58 -17.92 15.76 4.49
CA LYS A 58 -16.79 16.69 4.50
C LYS A 58 -15.68 16.15 5.38
N ASN A 59 -14.48 16.05 4.82
CA ASN A 59 -13.31 15.51 5.49
C ASN A 59 -12.17 16.52 5.43
N GLU A 60 -11.26 16.43 6.39
CA GLU A 60 -10.00 17.16 6.39
C GLU A 60 -8.86 16.16 6.60
N VAL A 61 -7.73 16.43 5.97
CA VAL A 61 -6.49 15.67 6.14
C VAL A 61 -5.40 16.65 6.50
N THR A 62 -5.14 16.79 7.79
CA THR A 62 -4.11 17.70 8.34
C THR A 62 -3.02 16.93 9.09
N ARG A 63 -3.28 15.68 9.46
CA ARG A 63 -2.32 14.83 10.16
C ARG A 63 -2.15 13.50 9.42
N THR A 64 -1.00 13.38 8.79
CA THR A 64 -0.59 12.26 7.93
C THR A 64 0.54 11.48 8.58
N ARG A 65 0.62 10.17 8.33
CA ARG A 65 1.74 9.34 8.80
C ARG A 65 2.11 8.30 7.77
N ILE A 66 3.41 8.11 7.56
CA ILE A 66 3.98 7.05 6.73
C ILE A 66 4.74 6.09 7.63
N TYR A 67 4.39 4.82 7.61
CA TYR A 67 5.21 3.76 8.19
C TYR A 67 6.13 3.16 7.13
N VAL A 68 7.43 3.14 7.39
CA VAL A 68 8.42 2.44 6.58
C VAL A 68 8.86 1.19 7.34
N LEU A 69 8.42 0.02 6.87
CA LEU A 69 8.68 -1.28 7.50
C LEU A 69 10.02 -1.81 6.99
N ALA A 70 11.05 -1.84 7.85
CA ALA A 70 12.39 -2.22 7.47
C ALA A 70 12.71 -3.67 7.87
N ALA A 71 13.13 -4.50 6.89
CA ALA A 71 13.53 -5.87 7.16
C ALA A 71 14.50 -6.41 6.11
N ASP A 72 15.44 -7.24 6.51
CA ASP A 72 16.32 -7.97 5.62
C ASP A 72 15.69 -9.27 5.12
N ASN A 73 15.96 -9.61 3.86
CA ASN A 73 15.47 -10.80 3.19
C ASN A 73 16.62 -11.77 2.89
N GLY A 74 16.54 -12.99 3.44
CA GLY A 74 17.60 -14.00 3.33
C GLY A 74 17.92 -14.44 1.91
N VAL A 75 16.99 -14.27 0.97
CA VAL A 75 17.18 -14.56 -0.46
C VAL A 75 18.30 -13.76 -1.11
N VAL A 76 18.79 -12.70 -0.48
CA VAL A 76 19.93 -11.89 -0.96
C VAL A 76 21.19 -12.73 -1.13
N CYS A 77 21.36 -13.80 -0.34
CA CYS A 77 22.51 -14.71 -0.48
C CYS A 77 22.58 -15.40 -1.86
N GLU A 78 21.48 -15.45 -2.60
CA GLU A 78 21.41 -15.96 -3.97
C GLU A 78 21.94 -14.98 -5.03
N GLY A 79 22.35 -13.77 -4.64
CA GLY A 79 22.83 -12.75 -5.57
C GLY A 79 21.75 -12.12 -6.46
N VAL A 80 20.55 -11.98 -5.93
CA VAL A 80 19.35 -11.41 -6.61
C VAL A 80 19.21 -9.90 -6.44
N SER A 81 20.19 -9.25 -5.82
CA SER A 81 20.26 -7.81 -5.62
C SER A 81 21.60 -7.24 -6.03
N SER A 82 21.61 -6.03 -6.61
CA SER A 82 22.84 -5.27 -6.90
C SER A 82 23.45 -4.61 -5.65
N ALA A 83 22.61 -4.33 -4.64
CA ALA A 83 23.04 -3.72 -3.39
C ALA A 83 23.33 -4.78 -2.33
N PRO A 84 24.36 -4.59 -1.48
CA PRO A 84 24.62 -5.46 -0.34
C PRO A 84 23.56 -5.26 0.75
N GLN A 85 23.33 -6.28 1.58
CA GLN A 85 22.35 -6.26 2.67
C GLN A 85 22.58 -5.13 3.69
N SER A 86 23.83 -4.66 3.84
CA SER A 86 24.15 -3.52 4.72
C SER A 86 23.41 -2.22 4.36
N VAL A 87 22.92 -2.11 3.13
CA VAL A 87 22.16 -0.94 2.67
C VAL A 87 20.81 -0.84 3.39
N THR A 88 20.14 -1.95 3.73
CA THR A 88 18.91 -1.94 4.52
C THR A 88 19.07 -1.12 5.80
N ARG A 89 20.10 -1.46 6.59
CA ARG A 89 20.42 -0.73 7.84
C ARG A 89 20.75 0.74 7.59
N ALA A 90 21.60 1.02 6.60
CA ALA A 90 22.04 2.37 6.30
C ALA A 90 20.85 3.26 5.88
N GLN A 91 20.00 2.76 4.99
CA GLN A 91 18.81 3.50 4.55
C GLN A 91 17.76 3.62 5.64
N ALA A 92 17.54 2.62 6.49
CA ALA A 92 16.65 2.74 7.64
C ALA A 92 17.08 3.91 8.56
N ILE A 93 18.38 4.07 8.82
CA ILE A 93 18.92 5.22 9.58
C ILE A 93 18.77 6.53 8.78
N ASN A 94 19.06 6.54 7.48
CA ASN A 94 18.94 7.73 6.64
C ASN A 94 17.48 8.21 6.52
N LEU A 95 16.52 7.30 6.52
CA LEU A 95 15.08 7.63 6.56
C LEU A 95 14.71 8.47 7.78
N THR A 96 15.22 8.13 8.98
CA THR A 96 14.95 8.92 10.20
C THR A 96 15.58 10.31 10.16
N ARG A 97 16.62 10.50 9.34
CA ARG A 97 17.36 11.76 9.21
C ARG A 97 16.84 12.68 8.11
N GLY A 98 15.85 12.24 7.32
CA GLY A 98 15.35 13.01 6.18
C GLY A 98 16.31 13.01 4.98
N LEU A 99 17.11 11.96 4.77
CA LEU A 99 18.16 11.88 3.75
C LEU A 99 17.82 10.93 2.59
N THR A 100 16.64 10.33 2.57
CA THR A 100 16.18 9.45 1.48
C THR A 100 15.06 10.11 0.68
N GLY A 101 14.68 9.54 -0.45
CA GLY A 101 13.64 10.10 -1.30
C GLY A 101 12.31 10.30 -0.56
N ALA A 102 11.83 9.26 0.12
CA ALA A 102 10.57 9.33 0.87
C ALA A 102 10.65 10.32 2.03
N SER A 103 11.73 10.29 2.80
CA SER A 103 11.87 11.16 3.97
C SER A 103 12.10 12.63 3.60
N CYS A 104 12.75 12.92 2.47
CA CYS A 104 12.86 14.30 1.94
C CYS A 104 11.48 14.83 1.56
N LEU A 105 10.66 14.04 0.85
CA LEU A 105 9.30 14.44 0.48
C LEU A 105 8.41 14.62 1.70
N ALA A 106 8.42 13.65 2.64
CA ALA A 106 7.67 13.73 3.88
C ALA A 106 8.03 15.01 4.67
N LYS A 107 9.33 15.28 4.86
CA LYS A 107 9.80 16.49 5.53
C LYS A 107 9.37 17.78 4.81
N HIS A 108 9.42 17.80 3.48
CA HIS A 108 9.02 18.96 2.67
C HIS A 108 7.54 19.32 2.89
N PHE A 109 6.67 18.31 2.95
CA PHE A 109 5.23 18.50 3.11
C PHE A 109 4.76 18.51 4.58
N GLY A 110 5.64 18.24 5.54
CA GLY A 110 5.29 18.16 6.96
C GLY A 110 4.59 16.86 7.36
N ASP A 111 4.74 15.80 6.56
CA ASP A 111 4.20 14.48 6.85
C ASP A 111 5.09 13.76 7.89
N GLU A 112 4.47 13.06 8.83
CA GLU A 112 5.20 12.24 9.81
C GLU A 112 5.67 10.94 9.13
N LEU A 113 6.97 10.62 9.23
CA LEU A 113 7.54 9.36 8.75
C LEU A 113 8.17 8.61 9.93
N ILE A 114 7.71 7.38 10.14
CA ILE A 114 8.20 6.50 11.20
C ILE A 114 8.81 5.25 10.58
N VAL A 115 10.08 5.00 10.90
CA VAL A 115 10.78 3.77 10.51
C VAL A 115 10.56 2.71 11.60
N VAL A 116 10.13 1.53 11.18
CA VAL A 116 9.88 0.40 12.06
C VAL A 116 10.78 -0.76 11.67
N ASP A 117 11.67 -1.17 12.58
CA ASP A 117 12.48 -2.37 12.40
C ASP A 117 11.61 -3.62 12.60
N MET A 118 11.36 -4.33 11.51
CA MET A 118 10.69 -5.62 11.51
C MET A 118 11.68 -6.80 11.47
N GLY A 119 12.96 -6.52 11.16
CA GLY A 119 13.98 -7.56 11.09
C GLY A 119 15.24 -7.13 10.35
N ILE A 120 15.86 -6.04 10.75
CA ILE A 120 17.18 -5.62 10.25
C ILE A 120 18.23 -6.57 10.83
N ALA A 121 19.00 -7.25 9.97
CA ALA A 121 19.93 -8.29 10.38
C ALA A 121 21.19 -7.75 11.06
N LEU A 122 21.71 -6.63 10.57
CA LEU A 122 22.94 -6.02 11.09
C LEU A 122 22.67 -5.13 12.29
N PRO A 123 23.49 -5.19 13.35
CA PRO A 123 23.30 -4.35 14.53
C PRO A 123 23.47 -2.87 14.20
N TYR A 124 22.67 -2.02 14.85
CA TYR A 124 22.71 -0.57 14.73
C TYR A 124 22.35 0.12 16.05
N ALA A 125 22.66 1.40 16.15
CA ALA A 125 22.26 2.28 17.24
C ALA A 125 21.55 3.50 16.65
N CYS A 126 20.20 3.50 16.66
CA CYS A 126 19.34 4.60 16.19
C CYS A 126 18.02 4.51 16.96
N PRO A 127 17.88 5.28 18.06
CA PRO A 127 16.70 5.22 18.92
C PRO A 127 15.42 5.72 18.26
N GLU A 128 15.54 6.45 17.14
CA GLU A 128 14.43 6.95 16.33
C GLU A 128 13.73 5.83 15.55
N ILE A 129 14.38 4.67 15.37
CA ILE A 129 13.77 3.49 14.74
C ILE A 129 12.96 2.73 15.78
N VAL A 130 11.68 2.57 15.53
CA VAL A 130 10.77 1.80 16.39
C VAL A 130 11.08 0.31 16.26
N ASN A 131 11.53 -0.33 17.33
CA ASN A 131 11.87 -1.75 17.30
C ASN A 131 10.60 -2.61 17.47
N ARG A 132 10.30 -3.40 16.44
CA ARG A 132 9.28 -4.45 16.38
C ARG A 132 9.83 -5.73 15.73
N SER A 133 11.13 -5.94 15.85
CA SER A 133 11.86 -7.01 15.17
C SER A 133 11.30 -8.40 15.46
N LEU A 134 11.08 -9.15 14.39
CA LEU A 134 10.66 -10.55 14.41
C LEU A 134 11.84 -11.54 14.35
N GLY A 135 13.02 -11.01 14.01
CA GLY A 135 14.26 -11.77 13.86
C GLY A 135 15.33 -10.97 13.12
N LYS A 136 16.47 -11.59 12.84
CA LYS A 136 17.60 -10.97 12.09
C LYS A 136 17.48 -11.25 10.60
N GLY A 137 16.41 -10.74 9.96
CA GLY A 137 16.06 -11.08 8.59
C GLY A 137 15.35 -12.42 8.46
N THR A 138 14.77 -12.68 7.28
CA THR A 138 14.14 -13.97 6.97
C THR A 138 15.15 -15.04 6.58
N ALA A 139 14.72 -16.31 6.53
CA ALA A 139 15.46 -17.35 5.86
C ALA A 139 15.45 -17.18 4.34
N ASN A 140 16.30 -17.95 3.64
CA ASN A 140 16.36 -17.95 2.17
C ASN A 140 15.18 -18.75 1.59
N ILE A 141 14.29 -18.08 0.88
CA ILE A 141 13.10 -18.69 0.26
C ILE A 141 13.45 -19.75 -0.81
N ALA A 142 14.65 -19.70 -1.40
CA ALA A 142 15.09 -20.70 -2.36
C ALA A 142 15.46 -22.04 -1.70
N ALA A 143 15.69 -22.06 -0.39
CA ALA A 143 16.06 -23.27 0.37
C ALA A 143 14.92 -23.80 1.25
N GLY A 144 13.88 -23.03 1.50
CA GLY A 144 12.74 -23.38 2.35
C GLY A 144 11.90 -22.16 2.71
N PRO A 145 10.96 -22.27 3.66
CA PRO A 145 10.10 -21.16 4.05
C PRO A 145 10.88 -19.95 4.59
N ALA A 146 10.43 -18.73 4.25
CA ALA A 146 11.03 -17.48 4.74
C ALA A 146 11.02 -17.38 6.27
N MET A 147 9.98 -17.90 6.89
CA MET A 147 9.74 -17.83 8.34
C MET A 147 8.75 -18.89 8.80
N ALA A 148 8.58 -19.06 10.09
CA ALA A 148 7.47 -19.86 10.62
C ALA A 148 6.11 -19.15 10.39
N ARG A 149 5.03 -19.89 10.11
CA ARG A 149 3.68 -19.33 9.93
C ARG A 149 3.25 -18.41 11.08
N LYS A 150 3.55 -18.79 12.32
CA LYS A 150 3.30 -17.99 13.51
C LYS A 150 4.03 -16.62 13.46
N THR A 151 5.23 -16.58 12.89
CA THR A 151 6.00 -15.33 12.73
C THR A 151 5.33 -14.41 11.71
N ALA A 152 4.83 -14.95 10.59
CA ALA A 152 4.06 -14.17 9.62
C ALA A 152 2.80 -13.56 10.25
N VAL A 153 2.03 -14.36 11.01
CA VAL A 153 0.85 -13.86 11.75
C VAL A 153 1.23 -12.76 12.73
N ARG A 154 2.33 -12.91 13.49
CA ARG A 154 2.81 -11.84 14.37
C ARG A 154 3.19 -10.56 13.63
N GLY A 155 3.81 -10.67 12.45
CA GLY A 155 4.09 -9.53 11.60
C GLY A 155 2.82 -8.80 11.17
N ILE A 156 1.78 -9.53 10.75
CA ILE A 156 0.48 -8.95 10.40
C ILE A 156 -0.15 -8.24 11.62
N LEU A 157 -0.19 -8.91 12.78
CA LEU A 157 -0.72 -8.30 14.01
C LEU A 157 0.05 -7.04 14.41
N THR A 158 1.39 -7.04 14.29
CA THR A 158 2.20 -5.85 14.54
C THR A 158 1.82 -4.68 13.63
N GLY A 159 1.58 -4.95 12.34
CA GLY A 159 1.10 -3.93 11.40
C GLY A 159 -0.27 -3.37 11.80
N MET A 160 -1.19 -4.23 12.22
CA MET A 160 -2.51 -3.80 12.73
C MET A 160 -2.38 -2.92 13.99
N GLU A 161 -1.50 -3.28 14.93
CA GLU A 161 -1.20 -2.46 16.11
C GLU A 161 -0.65 -1.06 15.74
N LEU A 162 0.22 -0.98 14.73
CA LEU A 162 0.74 0.30 14.25
C LEU A 162 -0.37 1.19 13.69
N ALA A 163 -1.32 0.64 12.95
CA ALA A 163 -2.47 1.39 12.43
C ALA A 163 -3.40 1.86 13.57
N ALA A 164 -3.69 1.00 14.54
CA ALA A 164 -4.47 1.36 15.72
C ALA A 164 -3.80 2.49 16.52
N ARG A 165 -2.47 2.42 16.67
CA ARG A 165 -1.71 3.50 17.32
C ARG A 165 -1.81 4.81 16.55
N ALA A 166 -1.71 4.78 15.21
CA ALA A 166 -1.87 5.97 14.39
C ALA A 166 -3.25 6.61 14.58
N LYS A 167 -4.31 5.81 14.65
CA LYS A 167 -5.68 6.29 14.96
C LYS A 167 -5.76 6.98 16.30
N GLN A 168 -5.19 6.37 17.34
CA GLN A 168 -5.16 6.96 18.68
C GLN A 168 -4.38 8.29 18.73
N ASP A 169 -3.32 8.40 17.93
CA ASP A 169 -2.53 9.62 17.78
C ASP A 169 -3.24 10.71 16.94
N GLY A 170 -4.45 10.44 16.42
CA GLY A 170 -5.25 11.38 15.63
C GLY A 170 -4.81 11.49 14.16
N VAL A 171 -4.08 10.52 13.64
CA VAL A 171 -3.74 10.44 12.20
C VAL A 171 -5.02 10.23 11.39
N GLN A 172 -5.14 10.92 10.26
CA GLN A 172 -6.32 10.91 9.41
C GLN A 172 -6.12 10.12 8.12
N ILE A 173 -4.88 9.92 7.70
CA ILE A 173 -4.50 9.07 6.56
C ILE A 173 -3.14 8.43 6.80
N LEU A 174 -3.01 7.17 6.40
CA LEU A 174 -1.76 6.42 6.47
C LEU A 174 -1.12 6.25 5.11
N GLY A 175 0.21 6.21 5.09
CA GLY A 175 1.01 5.72 3.98
C GLY A 175 1.83 4.50 4.40
N VAL A 176 2.09 3.60 3.46
CA VAL A 176 2.83 2.36 3.73
C VAL A 176 4.00 2.22 2.79
N GLY A 177 5.20 2.31 3.35
CA GLY A 177 6.48 2.11 2.67
C GLY A 177 7.28 0.94 3.25
N GLU A 178 8.41 0.67 2.67
CA GLU A 178 9.28 -0.44 3.03
C GLU A 178 10.76 -0.10 2.83
N MET A 179 11.64 -0.83 3.49
CA MET A 179 13.08 -0.82 3.24
C MET A 179 13.66 -2.21 3.50
N GLY A 180 14.09 -2.89 2.43
CA GLY A 180 14.64 -4.23 2.59
C GLY A 180 15.32 -4.73 1.32
N ILE A 181 16.64 -4.89 1.35
CA ILE A 181 17.35 -5.43 0.19
C ILE A 181 16.88 -6.85 -0.08
N GLY A 182 16.49 -7.12 -1.35
CA GLY A 182 15.94 -8.40 -1.79
C GLY A 182 14.41 -8.50 -1.78
N ASN A 183 13.69 -7.52 -1.21
CA ASN A 183 12.23 -7.57 -1.06
C ASN A 183 11.45 -7.53 -2.38
N THR A 184 12.00 -7.00 -3.47
CA THR A 184 11.38 -7.14 -4.80
C THR A 184 11.36 -8.59 -5.29
N THR A 185 12.29 -9.44 -4.82
CA THR A 185 12.32 -10.87 -5.13
C THR A 185 11.22 -11.62 -4.36
N THR A 186 11.11 -11.40 -3.05
CA THR A 186 10.04 -11.99 -2.24
C THR A 186 8.66 -11.49 -2.67
N SER A 187 8.51 -10.20 -2.99
CA SER A 187 7.26 -9.65 -3.53
C SER A 187 6.86 -10.27 -4.86
N SER A 188 7.83 -10.51 -5.75
CA SER A 188 7.54 -11.20 -7.03
C SER A 188 7.10 -12.64 -6.79
N ALA A 189 7.75 -13.38 -5.87
CA ALA A 189 7.35 -14.74 -5.51
C ALA A 189 5.92 -14.77 -4.91
N VAL A 190 5.61 -13.85 -3.99
CA VAL A 190 4.27 -13.70 -3.40
C VAL A 190 3.23 -13.39 -4.46
N LEU A 191 3.51 -12.46 -5.38
CA LEU A 191 2.57 -12.11 -6.44
C LEU A 191 2.33 -13.26 -7.41
N CYS A 192 3.37 -14.00 -7.81
CA CYS A 192 3.21 -15.20 -8.63
C CYS A 192 2.31 -16.22 -7.94
N ALA A 193 2.51 -16.47 -6.64
CA ALA A 193 1.69 -17.42 -5.88
C ALA A 193 0.21 -16.97 -5.76
N LEU A 194 -0.05 -15.68 -5.57
CA LEU A 194 -1.39 -15.10 -5.45
C LEU A 194 -2.15 -15.06 -6.78
N SER A 195 -1.45 -14.72 -7.87
CA SER A 195 -2.05 -14.46 -9.18
C SER A 195 -2.07 -15.67 -10.10
N GLY A 196 -1.13 -16.59 -9.94
CA GLY A 196 -0.87 -17.66 -10.90
C GLY A 196 -0.13 -17.19 -12.16
N GLU A 197 0.26 -15.91 -12.24
CA GLU A 197 1.01 -15.39 -13.38
C GLU A 197 2.45 -15.93 -13.40
N PRO A 198 3.03 -16.13 -14.58
CA PRO A 198 4.38 -16.67 -14.70
C PRO A 198 5.42 -15.66 -14.19
N VAL A 199 6.55 -16.17 -13.70
CA VAL A 199 7.65 -15.38 -13.13
C VAL A 199 8.16 -14.30 -14.10
N GLU A 200 8.17 -14.59 -15.40
CA GLU A 200 8.54 -13.65 -16.47
C GLU A 200 7.66 -12.41 -16.55
N ALA A 201 6.36 -12.57 -16.30
CA ALA A 201 5.40 -11.47 -16.36
C ALA A 201 5.50 -10.56 -15.14
N VAL A 202 5.79 -11.15 -13.97
CA VAL A 202 5.77 -10.46 -12.67
C VAL A 202 7.10 -9.79 -12.34
N THR A 203 8.24 -10.44 -12.67
CA THR A 203 9.54 -10.04 -12.13
C THR A 203 10.10 -8.82 -12.85
N GLY A 204 10.43 -7.78 -12.07
CA GLY A 204 11.17 -6.59 -12.47
C GLY A 204 12.64 -6.62 -12.07
N ARG A 205 13.40 -5.60 -12.50
CA ARG A 205 14.85 -5.47 -12.19
C ARG A 205 15.13 -4.89 -10.80
N GLY A 206 14.11 -4.47 -10.07
CA GLY A 206 14.28 -3.82 -8.77
C GLY A 206 15.17 -2.58 -8.85
N GLY A 207 16.13 -2.45 -7.95
CA GLY A 207 17.10 -1.35 -7.90
C GLY A 207 18.10 -1.27 -9.05
N GLY A 208 18.00 -2.17 -10.06
CA GLY A 208 18.86 -2.24 -11.23
C GLY A 208 19.76 -3.47 -11.20
N LEU A 209 19.44 -4.47 -12.02
CA LEU A 209 20.22 -5.71 -12.17
C LEU A 209 20.80 -5.80 -13.59
N THR A 210 22.00 -6.37 -13.71
CA THR A 210 22.53 -6.84 -15.00
C THR A 210 21.64 -7.93 -15.58
N ASP A 211 21.74 -8.22 -16.88
CA ASP A 211 20.92 -9.26 -17.52
C ASP A 211 21.13 -10.64 -16.89
N ALA A 212 22.38 -10.98 -16.57
CA ALA A 212 22.72 -12.25 -15.91
C ALA A 212 22.10 -12.36 -14.51
N ALA A 213 22.20 -11.29 -13.68
CA ALA A 213 21.61 -11.27 -12.34
C ALA A 213 20.07 -11.24 -12.39
N PHE A 214 19.50 -10.60 -13.40
CA PHE A 214 18.05 -10.62 -13.62
C PHE A 214 17.52 -12.00 -14.01
N LEU A 215 18.24 -12.72 -14.88
CA LEU A 215 17.92 -14.12 -15.22
C LEU A 215 17.99 -15.01 -13.98
N LYS A 216 19.08 -14.86 -13.20
CA LYS A 216 19.24 -15.59 -11.93
C LYS A 216 18.11 -15.30 -10.95
N LYS A 217 17.68 -14.03 -10.82
CA LYS A 217 16.55 -13.65 -9.95
C LYS A 217 15.29 -14.43 -10.32
N LYS A 218 14.97 -14.58 -11.60
CA LYS A 218 13.80 -15.34 -12.06
C LYS A 218 13.93 -16.82 -11.69
N GLN A 219 15.09 -17.44 -11.93
CA GLN A 219 15.34 -18.83 -11.56
C GLN A 219 15.20 -19.06 -10.05
N VAL A 220 15.69 -18.13 -9.23
CA VAL A 220 15.55 -18.18 -7.77
C VAL A 220 14.08 -18.10 -7.33
N ILE A 221 13.27 -17.27 -7.99
CA ILE A 221 11.83 -17.18 -7.71
C ILE A 221 11.12 -18.49 -8.09
N GLU A 222 11.41 -19.07 -9.26
CA GLU A 222 10.85 -20.37 -9.69
C GLU A 222 11.22 -21.49 -8.71
N GLN A 223 12.50 -21.52 -8.29
CA GLN A 223 12.97 -22.45 -7.27
C GLN A 223 12.21 -22.27 -5.95
N ALA A 224 12.07 -21.04 -5.48
CA ALA A 224 11.35 -20.72 -4.24
C ALA A 224 9.90 -21.21 -4.27
N LEU A 225 9.20 -21.00 -5.38
CA LEU A 225 7.82 -21.47 -5.56
C LEU A 225 7.74 -23.00 -5.62
N THR A 226 8.71 -23.65 -6.26
CA THR A 226 8.75 -25.11 -6.36
C THR A 226 9.03 -25.75 -5.01
N VAL A 227 10.05 -25.27 -4.28
CA VAL A 227 10.48 -25.84 -2.98
C VAL A 227 9.41 -25.66 -1.92
N ASN A 228 8.77 -24.48 -1.89
CA ASN A 228 7.82 -24.15 -0.82
C ASN A 228 6.37 -24.51 -1.15
N ALA A 229 6.01 -24.67 -2.43
CA ALA A 229 4.66 -24.95 -2.91
C ALA A 229 3.57 -24.21 -2.10
N PRO A 230 3.54 -22.86 -2.13
CA PRO A 230 2.59 -22.08 -1.34
C PRO A 230 1.15 -22.33 -1.82
N ASP A 231 0.22 -22.46 -0.86
CA ASP A 231 -1.20 -22.58 -1.18
C ASP A 231 -1.76 -21.22 -1.63
N LYS A 232 -2.16 -21.12 -2.89
CA LYS A 232 -2.71 -19.90 -3.50
C LYS A 232 -3.96 -19.35 -2.81
N ASN A 233 -4.66 -20.17 -2.04
CA ASN A 233 -5.88 -19.79 -1.34
C ASN A 233 -5.63 -19.35 0.11
N ASP A 234 -4.39 -19.50 0.61
CA ASP A 234 -4.00 -19.10 1.96
C ASP A 234 -2.91 -18.00 1.90
N PRO A 235 -3.28 -16.72 1.97
CA PRO A 235 -2.31 -15.63 1.95
C PRO A 235 -1.27 -15.70 3.08
N ILE A 236 -1.61 -16.28 4.23
CA ILE A 236 -0.66 -16.47 5.33
C ILE A 236 0.36 -17.55 4.97
N ASP A 237 -0.06 -18.62 4.31
CA ASP A 237 0.84 -19.67 3.81
C ASP A 237 1.81 -19.09 2.77
N ILE A 238 1.32 -18.26 1.85
CA ILE A 238 2.15 -17.58 0.87
C ILE A 238 3.17 -16.67 1.56
N LEU A 239 2.73 -15.82 2.49
CA LEU A 239 3.59 -14.87 3.19
C LEU A 239 4.67 -15.56 4.02
N HIS A 240 4.35 -16.63 4.75
CA HIS A 240 5.37 -17.32 5.56
C HIS A 240 6.36 -18.10 4.72
N LYS A 241 5.95 -18.63 3.55
CA LYS A 241 6.81 -19.41 2.66
C LYS A 241 7.67 -18.57 1.74
N ALA A 242 7.09 -17.53 1.14
CA ALA A 242 7.72 -16.76 0.07
C ALA A 242 7.87 -15.26 0.36
N GLY A 243 7.32 -14.77 1.47
CA GLY A 243 7.29 -13.35 1.80
C GLY A 243 8.50 -12.83 2.59
N GLY A 244 8.30 -11.66 3.22
CA GLY A 244 9.24 -10.97 4.09
C GLY A 244 8.55 -10.48 5.37
N PHE A 245 9.32 -10.12 6.39
CA PHE A 245 8.76 -9.51 7.60
C PHE A 245 8.14 -8.15 7.30
N ASP A 246 8.72 -7.41 6.36
CA ASP A 246 8.19 -6.18 5.79
C ASP A 246 6.81 -6.40 5.15
N LEU A 247 6.68 -7.35 4.22
CA LEU A 247 5.41 -7.70 3.58
C LEU A 247 4.33 -8.11 4.60
N CYS A 248 4.68 -8.91 5.61
CA CYS A 248 3.74 -9.29 6.66
C CYS A 248 3.23 -8.07 7.44
N ALA A 249 4.15 -7.19 7.85
CA ALA A 249 3.78 -5.99 8.61
C ALA A 249 3.00 -4.98 7.75
N MET A 250 3.39 -4.77 6.49
CA MET A 250 2.64 -3.93 5.56
C MET A 250 1.22 -4.45 5.35
N THR A 251 1.05 -5.76 5.13
CA THR A 251 -0.27 -6.42 5.06
C THR A 251 -1.09 -6.10 6.31
N GLY A 252 -0.45 -6.15 7.48
CA GLY A 252 -1.07 -5.80 8.75
C GLY A 252 -1.47 -4.32 8.85
N VAL A 253 -0.64 -3.38 8.36
CA VAL A 253 -1.00 -1.94 8.35
C VAL A 253 -2.23 -1.70 7.47
N PHE A 254 -2.33 -2.34 6.29
CA PHE A 254 -3.50 -2.23 5.43
C PHE A 254 -4.77 -2.78 6.09
N LEU A 255 -4.69 -3.92 6.75
CA LEU A 255 -5.81 -4.51 7.49
C LEU A 255 -6.20 -3.66 8.72
N GLY A 256 -5.21 -3.20 9.46
CA GLY A 256 -5.42 -2.35 10.64
C GLY A 256 -6.01 -0.99 10.27
N ALA A 257 -5.57 -0.38 9.16
CA ALA A 257 -6.18 0.85 8.65
C ALA A 257 -7.67 0.65 8.34
N ALA A 258 -8.04 -0.48 7.70
CA ALA A 258 -9.43 -0.81 7.44
C ALA A 258 -10.22 -1.06 8.73
N HIS A 259 -9.62 -1.75 9.71
CA HIS A 259 -10.22 -1.97 11.03
C HIS A 259 -10.50 -0.66 11.76
N GLU A 260 -9.55 0.27 11.75
CA GLU A 260 -9.64 1.59 12.39
C GLU A 260 -10.39 2.64 11.55
N ARG A 261 -10.91 2.26 10.40
CA ARG A 261 -11.56 3.16 9.44
C ARG A 261 -10.68 4.36 9.08
N LEU A 262 -9.44 4.08 8.72
CA LEU A 262 -8.47 5.04 8.19
C LEU A 262 -8.25 4.81 6.70
N PRO A 263 -8.26 5.84 5.86
CA PRO A 263 -7.76 5.74 4.49
C PRO A 263 -6.27 5.43 4.52
N VAL A 264 -5.81 4.56 3.61
CA VAL A 264 -4.41 4.14 3.56
C VAL A 264 -3.89 4.13 2.12
N VAL A 265 -2.75 4.79 1.93
CA VAL A 265 -2.12 4.93 0.62
C VAL A 265 -1.21 3.74 0.34
N VAL A 266 -1.43 3.14 -0.83
CA VAL A 266 -0.60 2.09 -1.43
C VAL A 266 0.47 2.76 -2.27
N ASP A 267 1.75 2.56 -1.94
CA ASP A 267 2.89 3.15 -2.64
C ASP A 267 3.19 2.47 -3.99
N GLY A 268 4.30 1.77 -4.09
CA GLY A 268 4.77 1.10 -5.30
C GLY A 268 4.50 -0.40 -5.33
N PHE A 269 5.37 -1.14 -6.05
CA PHE A 269 5.21 -2.56 -6.33
C PHE A 269 5.09 -3.43 -5.06
N ILE A 270 6.01 -3.27 -4.10
CA ILE A 270 6.00 -4.09 -2.89
C ILE A 270 4.75 -3.79 -2.06
N SER A 271 4.38 -2.51 -1.97
CA SER A 271 3.21 -2.04 -1.24
C SER A 271 1.91 -2.60 -1.83
N VAL A 272 1.75 -2.60 -3.17
CA VAL A 272 0.55 -3.15 -3.81
C VAL A 272 0.43 -4.66 -3.63
N VAL A 273 1.55 -5.39 -3.55
CA VAL A 273 1.55 -6.84 -3.24
C VAL A 273 1.08 -7.09 -1.81
N ALA A 274 1.56 -6.32 -0.83
CA ALA A 274 1.09 -6.40 0.54
C ALA A 274 -0.41 -6.03 0.67
N ALA A 275 -0.87 -5.00 -0.04
CA ALA A 275 -2.28 -4.63 -0.12
C ALA A 275 -3.14 -5.76 -0.75
N LEU A 276 -2.60 -6.47 -1.74
CA LEU A 276 -3.29 -7.62 -2.34
C LEU A 276 -3.41 -8.78 -1.34
N CYS A 277 -2.36 -9.06 -0.53
CA CYS A 277 -2.44 -10.01 0.56
C CYS A 277 -3.53 -9.62 1.57
N ALA A 278 -3.60 -8.36 1.96
CA ALA A 278 -4.62 -7.84 2.87
C ALA A 278 -6.04 -8.02 2.29
N ALA A 279 -6.24 -7.69 1.02
CA ALA A 279 -7.51 -7.85 0.32
C ALA A 279 -7.94 -9.32 0.17
N ARG A 280 -6.99 -10.26 0.06
CA ARG A 280 -7.26 -11.71 0.04
C ARG A 280 -7.61 -12.25 1.41
N LEU A 281 -7.07 -11.67 2.49
CA LEU A 281 -7.44 -12.01 3.87
C LEU A 281 -8.80 -11.42 4.26
N CYS A 282 -9.09 -10.19 3.84
CA CYS A 282 -10.34 -9.50 4.10
C CYS A 282 -10.75 -8.64 2.91
N GLY A 283 -11.74 -9.08 2.13
CA GLY A 283 -12.20 -8.38 0.93
C GLY A 283 -12.71 -6.95 1.19
N ALA A 284 -13.30 -6.70 2.36
CA ALA A 284 -13.81 -5.39 2.74
C ALA A 284 -12.68 -4.34 2.88
N ALA A 285 -11.45 -4.77 3.18
CA ALA A 285 -10.32 -3.85 3.33
C ALA A 285 -9.98 -3.08 2.05
N LYS A 286 -10.30 -3.61 0.86
CA LYS A 286 -10.06 -2.94 -0.43
C LYS A 286 -10.65 -1.53 -0.50
N GLY A 287 -11.80 -1.31 0.12
CA GLY A 287 -12.47 -0.01 0.12
C GLY A 287 -11.66 1.12 0.77
N TYR A 288 -10.68 0.78 1.59
CA TYR A 288 -9.86 1.74 2.34
C TYR A 288 -8.56 2.14 1.62
N PHE A 289 -8.22 1.47 0.50
CA PHE A 289 -6.96 1.65 -0.21
C PHE A 289 -7.05 2.78 -1.23
N ILE A 290 -6.03 3.63 -1.26
CA ILE A 290 -5.86 4.72 -2.22
C ILE A 290 -4.53 4.48 -2.94
N GLY A 291 -4.54 4.36 -4.27
CA GLY A 291 -3.32 4.18 -5.05
C GLY A 291 -2.53 5.49 -5.18
N SER A 292 -1.24 5.47 -4.91
CA SER A 292 -0.39 6.66 -5.08
C SER A 292 -0.02 6.90 -6.55
N HIS A 293 0.86 6.08 -7.09
CA HIS A 293 1.38 6.24 -8.45
C HIS A 293 1.44 4.90 -9.20
N VAL A 294 1.45 4.97 -10.52
CA VAL A 294 1.80 3.83 -11.37
C VAL A 294 3.29 3.55 -11.19
N SER A 295 3.63 2.45 -10.53
CA SER A 295 5.03 2.04 -10.40
C SER A 295 5.56 1.46 -11.70
N TYR A 296 6.83 1.76 -12.02
CA TYR A 296 7.50 1.26 -13.23
C TYR A 296 7.89 -0.24 -13.14
N GLU A 297 7.68 -0.90 -12.00
CA GLU A 297 7.92 -2.34 -11.82
C GLU A 297 6.82 -3.17 -12.50
N ARG A 298 7.21 -4.20 -13.28
CA ARG A 298 6.30 -5.02 -14.11
C ARG A 298 5.12 -5.61 -13.37
N GLY A 299 5.36 -6.16 -12.19
CA GLY A 299 4.30 -6.79 -11.39
C GLY A 299 3.26 -5.83 -10.83
N TYR A 300 3.53 -4.51 -10.85
CA TYR A 300 2.61 -3.52 -10.29
C TYR A 300 1.24 -3.54 -10.97
N GLU A 301 1.21 -3.50 -12.30
CA GLU A 301 -0.05 -3.46 -13.07
C GLU A 301 -0.91 -4.70 -12.82
N ILE A 302 -0.27 -5.88 -12.68
CA ILE A 302 -0.97 -7.13 -12.37
C ILE A 302 -1.64 -7.03 -11.00
N ALA A 303 -0.89 -6.61 -9.98
CA ALA A 303 -1.41 -6.51 -8.63
C ALA A 303 -2.48 -5.42 -8.50
N ALA A 304 -2.26 -4.24 -9.11
CA ALA A 304 -3.22 -3.13 -9.12
C ALA A 304 -4.54 -3.53 -9.82
N ARG A 305 -4.46 -4.24 -10.96
CA ARG A 305 -5.64 -4.78 -11.65
C ARG A 305 -6.42 -5.77 -10.79
N LEU A 306 -5.73 -6.71 -10.10
CA LEU A 306 -6.37 -7.68 -9.20
C LEU A 306 -7.04 -7.00 -8.00
N LEU A 307 -6.50 -5.88 -7.54
CA LEU A 307 -7.11 -5.05 -6.50
C LEU A 307 -8.24 -4.17 -7.03
N GLY A 308 -8.28 -3.86 -8.32
CA GLY A 308 -9.11 -2.79 -8.88
C GLY A 308 -8.66 -1.40 -8.40
N LEU A 309 -7.35 -1.25 -8.12
CA LEU A 309 -6.76 -0.01 -7.61
C LEU A 309 -6.50 0.97 -8.74
N LYS A 310 -6.96 2.22 -8.58
CA LYS A 310 -6.69 3.32 -9.50
C LYS A 310 -5.64 4.25 -8.88
N PRO A 311 -4.42 4.32 -9.41
CA PRO A 311 -3.39 5.23 -8.91
C PRO A 311 -3.71 6.69 -9.28
N CYS A 312 -3.34 7.63 -8.38
CA CYS A 312 -3.56 9.07 -8.57
C CYS A 312 -2.56 9.71 -9.55
N LEU A 313 -1.35 9.14 -9.68
CA LEU A 313 -0.21 9.77 -10.34
C LEU A 313 0.49 8.83 -11.33
N GLN A 314 1.05 9.43 -12.39
CA GLN A 314 1.89 8.72 -13.36
C GLN A 314 3.21 9.51 -13.53
N LEU A 315 4.20 9.18 -12.71
CA LEU A 315 5.48 9.92 -12.63
C LEU A 315 6.70 9.06 -13.01
N GLY A 316 6.50 7.81 -13.46
CA GLY A 316 7.59 6.89 -13.78
C GLY A 316 8.42 6.47 -12.55
N MET A 317 7.89 6.61 -11.35
CA MET A 317 8.59 6.30 -10.09
C MET A 317 8.77 4.79 -9.90
N ARG A 318 9.91 4.40 -9.28
CA ARG A 318 10.22 3.02 -8.90
C ARG A 318 11.15 2.93 -7.68
N LEU A 319 11.13 3.94 -6.82
CA LEU A 319 12.04 4.00 -5.66
C LEU A 319 11.60 3.04 -4.54
N GLY A 320 10.30 3.00 -4.21
CA GLY A 320 9.78 2.41 -2.98
C GLY A 320 9.86 3.39 -1.81
N GLU A 321 10.18 2.91 -0.62
CA GLU A 321 10.32 3.67 0.63
C GLU A 321 9.02 4.34 1.11
N GLY A 322 7.90 4.19 0.41
CA GLY A 322 6.69 4.98 0.63
C GLY A 322 6.73 6.36 -0.04
N SER A 323 7.62 6.55 -1.04
CA SER A 323 7.88 7.84 -1.66
C SER A 323 6.70 8.44 -2.44
N GLY A 324 5.75 7.63 -2.87
CA GLY A 324 4.50 8.10 -3.49
C GLY A 324 3.47 8.60 -2.47
N CYS A 325 3.56 8.23 -1.20
CA CYS A 325 2.58 8.59 -0.19
C CYS A 325 2.46 10.10 0.04
N PRO A 326 3.55 10.88 0.23
CA PRO A 326 3.45 12.33 0.42
C PRO A 326 2.76 13.04 -0.73
N LEU A 327 2.99 12.58 -1.97
CA LEU A 327 2.36 13.15 -3.17
C LEU A 327 0.87 12.81 -3.24
N ALA A 328 0.51 11.55 -2.93
CA ALA A 328 -0.88 11.12 -2.89
C ALA A 328 -1.69 11.82 -1.79
N PHE A 329 -1.08 12.11 -0.63
CA PHE A 329 -1.73 12.88 0.42
C PHE A 329 -2.17 14.24 -0.09
N ARG A 330 -1.35 14.94 -0.89
CA ARG A 330 -1.71 16.24 -1.51
C ARG A 330 -2.89 16.12 -2.47
N VAL A 331 -2.99 15.01 -3.21
CA VAL A 331 -4.15 14.76 -4.07
C VAL A 331 -5.42 14.54 -3.23
N VAL A 332 -5.31 13.80 -2.13
CA VAL A 332 -6.43 13.56 -1.20
C VAL A 332 -6.87 14.88 -0.51
N GLU A 333 -5.92 15.71 -0.09
CA GLU A 333 -6.19 17.04 0.47
C GLU A 333 -6.90 17.94 -0.54
N ALA A 334 -6.49 17.92 -1.81
CA ALA A 334 -7.15 18.65 -2.87
C ALA A 334 -8.60 18.18 -3.07
N ALA A 335 -8.85 16.87 -3.02
CA ALA A 335 -10.20 16.32 -3.08
C ALA A 335 -11.07 16.79 -1.90
N CYS A 336 -10.51 16.84 -0.68
CA CYS A 336 -11.18 17.39 0.50
C CYS A 336 -11.47 18.90 0.34
N ALA A 337 -10.50 19.66 -0.16
CA ALA A 337 -10.65 21.10 -0.36
C ALA A 337 -11.81 21.43 -1.32
N VAL A 338 -11.90 20.72 -2.45
CA VAL A 338 -13.02 20.88 -3.40
C VAL A 338 -14.35 20.55 -2.72
N MET A 339 -14.44 19.40 -2.04
CA MET A 339 -15.67 18.96 -1.36
C MET A 339 -16.13 19.98 -0.29
N ASN A 340 -15.18 20.60 0.40
CA ASN A 340 -15.46 21.49 1.54
C ASN A 340 -15.79 22.91 1.13
N THR A 341 -15.09 23.46 0.11
CA THR A 341 -15.08 24.91 -0.16
C THR A 341 -15.68 25.32 -1.48
N MET A 342 -15.81 24.41 -2.45
CA MET A 342 -16.40 24.76 -3.73
C MET A 342 -17.90 25.04 -3.56
N ALA A 343 -18.37 26.15 -4.12
CA ALA A 343 -19.77 26.57 -4.09
C ALA A 343 -20.65 25.60 -4.91
N THR A 344 -21.90 25.43 -4.47
CA THR A 344 -22.97 24.82 -5.27
C THR A 344 -23.46 25.83 -6.32
N PHE A 345 -24.22 25.37 -7.32
CA PHE A 345 -24.81 26.25 -8.33
C PHE A 345 -25.64 27.39 -7.72
N PRO A 346 -26.55 27.13 -6.75
CA PRO A 346 -27.30 28.19 -6.08
C PRO A 346 -26.41 29.16 -5.28
N GLU A 347 -25.38 28.64 -4.55
CA GLU A 347 -24.47 29.48 -3.79
C GLU A 347 -23.61 30.38 -4.70
N ALA A 348 -23.29 29.92 -5.91
CA ALA A 348 -22.55 30.68 -6.92
C ALA A 348 -23.45 31.59 -7.76
N ALA A 349 -24.78 31.60 -7.55
CA ALA A 349 -25.76 32.29 -8.35
C ALA A 349 -25.69 31.96 -9.86
N ILE A 350 -25.40 30.69 -10.18
CA ILE A 350 -25.31 30.17 -11.55
C ILE A 350 -26.56 29.32 -11.81
N ASP A 351 -27.28 29.63 -12.89
CA ASP A 351 -28.37 28.79 -13.41
C ASP A 351 -27.74 27.52 -14.04
N ASP A 352 -28.13 26.35 -13.57
CA ASP A 352 -27.64 25.06 -14.01
C ASP A 352 -28.51 24.33 -15.04
N GLY A 353 -29.59 25.01 -15.54
CA GLY A 353 -30.49 24.44 -16.54
C GLY A 353 -29.85 23.97 -17.81
N TYR A 354 -28.67 24.52 -18.19
CA TYR A 354 -27.89 24.05 -19.33
C TYR A 354 -27.26 22.65 -19.14
N LEU A 355 -27.29 22.12 -17.91
CA LEU A 355 -26.79 20.78 -17.60
C LEU A 355 -27.87 19.68 -17.66
N ASP A 356 -29.15 20.04 -17.85
CA ASP A 356 -30.24 19.09 -17.81
C ASP A 356 -30.12 17.99 -18.86
N GLU A 357 -29.68 18.34 -20.09
CA GLU A 357 -29.42 17.37 -21.14
C GLU A 357 -28.24 16.44 -20.78
N ILE A 358 -27.20 16.98 -20.13
CA ILE A 358 -26.02 16.22 -19.71
C ILE A 358 -26.38 15.27 -18.54
N ARG A 359 -27.23 15.72 -17.61
CA ARG A 359 -27.71 14.91 -16.50
C ARG A 359 -28.67 13.78 -16.91
N GLN A 360 -29.41 13.98 -18.02
CA GLN A 360 -30.34 13.00 -18.58
C GLN A 360 -29.65 12.04 -19.57
N GLY A 361 -28.55 12.44 -20.18
CA GLY A 361 -27.74 11.63 -21.09
C GLY A 361 -26.79 10.66 -20.36
N ASP A 362 -26.26 9.72 -21.11
CA ASP A 362 -25.19 8.86 -20.60
C ASP A 362 -23.99 9.70 -20.15
N LYS A 363 -23.56 9.42 -18.93
CA LYS A 363 -22.44 10.10 -18.25
C LYS A 363 -21.27 10.30 -19.20
N PHE A 364 -20.59 11.44 -19.05
CA PHE A 364 -19.30 11.75 -19.67
C PHE A 364 -18.32 10.57 -19.46
N THR A 365 -18.36 9.61 -20.34
CA THR A 365 -17.30 8.61 -20.45
C THR A 365 -16.15 9.27 -21.19
N VAL A 366 -15.07 9.56 -20.49
CA VAL A 366 -13.81 9.91 -21.15
C VAL A 366 -13.45 8.72 -22.03
N LYS A 367 -13.61 8.87 -23.36
CA LYS A 367 -13.18 7.87 -24.32
C LYS A 367 -11.69 7.63 -24.10
N GLY A 368 -11.32 6.47 -23.56
CA GLY A 368 -9.93 6.09 -23.32
C GLY A 368 -9.66 5.19 -22.12
N THR A 369 -10.67 4.74 -21.38
CA THR A 369 -10.49 3.79 -20.26
C THR A 369 -11.02 2.39 -20.54
N GLU A 370 -11.29 2.05 -21.82
CA GLU A 370 -11.41 0.66 -22.28
C GLU A 370 -10.08 0.28 -22.94
N GLN A 371 -9.12 -0.21 -22.15
CA GLN A 371 -8.05 -1.13 -22.56
C GLN A 371 -7.60 -1.94 -21.34
#